data_dfd63a13bd6ec894bc1cd594c319522b
#
_entry.id   dfd63a13bd6ec894bc1cd594c319522b
#
_cell.length_a   1.000
_cell.length_b   1.000
_cell.length_c   1.000
_cell.angle_alpha   90.00
_cell.angle_beta   90.00
_cell.angle_gamma   90.00
#
_symmetry.space_group_name_H-M   'P 1'
#
loop_
_entity.id
_entity.type
_entity.pdbx_description
1 polymer ?
#
loop_
_entity_poly.entity_id
_entity_poly.type
_entity_poly.pdbx_seq_one_letter_code
_entity_poly.pdbx_strand_id
1 'polypeptide(L)'
;MRTSIKQHLINVYILLIFTSGSIFSQVTSEQIHYGASSLSMAASDIALPKTSWSAFVNSAGIVDQQGLTFVASSQSHFSQDFLSHSLFGVQFKNSKYGSFGISFENSSVDYSGNNLATETAIGVHQGISLRSDRNSSFSFGYGLKSYTVDYGSSAGPSGDGSDGIELGSLNAFGLDVSFLGSLGKRIRVGARALNINSPTL
;
A
#
# COMPACT_ATOMS: atom_id res chain seq x y z
N MET A 1 -13.16 -4.58 42.60
CA MET A 1 -11.73 -4.28 42.50
C MET A 1 -10.93 -5.30 41.68
N ARG A 2 -11.21 -6.61 41.71
CA ARG A 2 -10.51 -7.65 40.91
C ARG A 2 -10.77 -7.60 39.39
N THR A 3 -11.89 -7.10 38.95
CA THR A 3 -12.23 -6.97 37.50
C THR A 3 -11.43 -5.87 36.79
N SER A 4 -11.11 -4.78 37.51
CA SER A 4 -10.32 -3.68 36.95
C SER A 4 -8.88 -4.08 36.61
N ILE A 5 -8.24 -4.88 37.45
CA ILE A 5 -6.83 -5.30 37.23
C ILE A 5 -6.72 -6.25 36.01
N LYS A 6 -7.69 -7.17 35.86
CA LYS A 6 -7.72 -8.05 34.65
C LYS A 6 -7.92 -7.25 33.37
N GLN A 7 -8.78 -6.23 33.40
CA GLN A 7 -9.02 -5.37 32.24
C GLN A 7 -7.76 -4.58 31.86
N HIS A 8 -7.05 -4.03 32.83
CA HIS A 8 -5.79 -3.33 32.59
C HIS A 8 -4.69 -4.25 32.05
N LEU A 9 -4.58 -5.47 32.56
CA LEU A 9 -3.65 -6.46 32.05
C LEU A 9 -3.97 -6.85 30.60
N ILE A 10 -5.23 -7.07 30.26
CA ILE A 10 -5.65 -7.35 28.88
C ILE A 10 -5.30 -6.19 27.95
N ASN A 11 -5.56 -4.96 28.36
CA ASN A 11 -5.24 -3.77 27.57
C ASN A 11 -3.73 -3.59 27.38
N VAL A 12 -2.92 -3.89 28.41
CA VAL A 12 -1.46 -3.87 28.30
C VAL A 12 -0.94 -4.98 27.37
N TYR A 13 -1.51 -6.19 27.44
CA TYR A 13 -1.17 -7.26 26.50
C TYR A 13 -1.53 -6.92 25.05
N ILE A 14 -2.71 -6.33 24.82
CA ILE A 14 -3.12 -5.87 23.50
C ILE A 14 -2.15 -4.77 23.01
N LEU A 15 -1.79 -3.82 23.84
CA LEU A 15 -0.83 -2.78 23.50
C LEU A 15 0.56 -3.36 23.19
N LEU A 16 1.04 -4.34 23.95
CA LEU A 16 2.31 -5.01 23.73
C LEU A 16 2.33 -5.82 22.42
N ILE A 17 1.21 -6.47 22.05
CA ILE A 17 1.09 -7.17 20.77
C ILE A 17 1.18 -6.17 19.61
N PHE A 18 0.60 -4.99 19.72
CA PHE A 18 0.69 -3.94 18.70
C PHE A 18 2.06 -3.27 18.61
N THR A 19 2.85 -3.29 19.69
CA THR A 19 4.19 -2.67 19.69
C THR A 19 5.33 -3.63 19.37
N SER A 20 5.10 -4.94 19.36
CA SER A 20 6.12 -5.95 19.07
C SER A 20 6.28 -6.28 17.58
N GLY A 21 5.53 -5.61 16.70
CA GLY A 21 5.73 -5.73 15.26
C GLY A 21 7.06 -5.13 14.85
N SER A 22 8.05 -5.97 14.57
CA SER A 22 9.27 -5.53 13.89
C SER A 22 8.87 -5.02 12.51
N ILE A 23 8.94 -3.70 12.31
CA ILE A 23 8.67 -3.07 11.02
C ILE A 23 9.93 -3.30 10.18
N PHE A 24 9.96 -4.38 9.44
CA PHE A 24 10.91 -4.56 8.35
C PHE A 24 10.17 -4.18 7.06
N SER A 25 10.26 -2.94 6.66
CA SER A 25 9.95 -2.55 5.29
C SER A 25 11.25 -2.60 4.50
N GLN A 26 11.28 -3.38 3.45
CA GLN A 26 12.45 -3.51 2.58
C GLN A 26 12.16 -3.01 1.16
N VAL A 27 10.97 -2.48 0.93
CA VAL A 27 10.52 -2.01 -0.37
C VAL A 27 10.24 -0.52 -0.29
N THR A 28 10.91 0.26 -1.13
CA THR A 28 10.88 1.73 -1.09
C THR A 28 9.52 2.30 -1.49
N SER A 29 8.81 1.63 -2.40
CA SER A 29 7.49 2.03 -2.89
C SER A 29 6.40 2.08 -1.82
N GLU A 30 6.56 1.33 -0.73
CA GLU A 30 5.56 1.28 0.34
C GLU A 30 5.48 2.54 1.21
N GLN A 31 6.43 3.44 1.08
CA GLN A 31 6.47 4.69 1.84
C GLN A 31 5.73 5.85 1.15
N ILE A 32 5.09 5.60 0.03
CA ILE A 32 4.62 6.62 -0.88
C ILE A 32 3.13 6.86 -0.68
N HIS A 33 2.74 8.14 -0.73
CA HIS A 33 1.35 8.56 -0.68
C HIS A 33 0.68 8.33 -2.04
N TYR A 34 -0.49 7.74 -2.03
CA TYR A 34 -1.23 7.39 -3.24
C TYR A 34 -2.13 8.52 -3.71
N GLY A 35 -1.62 9.31 -4.65
CA GLY A 35 -2.36 10.43 -5.23
C GLY A 35 -2.50 11.65 -4.30
N ALA A 36 -3.05 12.73 -4.84
CA ALA A 36 -3.17 14.01 -4.14
C ALA A 36 -4.06 13.96 -2.90
N SER A 37 -5.09 13.10 -2.88
CA SER A 37 -5.98 12.94 -1.73
C SER A 37 -5.26 12.32 -0.54
N SER A 38 -4.49 11.28 -0.75
CA SER A 38 -3.69 10.63 0.31
C SER A 38 -2.62 11.60 0.84
N LEU A 39 -1.95 12.31 -0.06
CA LEU A 39 -0.96 13.32 0.31
C LEU A 39 -1.56 14.44 1.16
N SER A 40 -2.72 14.98 0.76
CA SER A 40 -3.40 16.06 1.50
C SER A 40 -3.84 15.66 2.90
N MET A 41 -4.06 14.37 3.13
CA MET A 41 -4.45 13.79 4.41
C MET A 41 -3.28 13.17 5.19
N ALA A 42 -2.06 13.40 4.74
CA ALA A 42 -0.85 12.81 5.33
C ALA A 42 -0.99 11.28 5.53
N ALA A 43 -1.50 10.57 4.51
CA ALA A 43 -1.78 9.13 4.48
C ALA A 43 -2.80 8.64 5.54
N SER A 44 -3.65 9.53 6.07
CA SER A 44 -4.70 9.18 7.05
C SER A 44 -6.00 8.71 6.37
N ASP A 45 -5.91 8.17 5.16
CA ASP A 45 -7.05 7.78 4.32
C ASP A 45 -7.41 6.27 4.39
N ILE A 46 -6.72 5.50 5.22
CA ILE A 46 -6.92 4.04 5.36
C ILE A 46 -8.35 3.64 5.74
N ALA A 47 -9.07 4.50 6.44
CA ALA A 47 -10.46 4.28 6.86
C ALA A 47 -11.49 4.99 5.96
N LEU A 48 -11.05 5.62 4.86
CA LEU A 48 -11.97 6.29 3.93
C LEU A 48 -12.70 5.28 3.05
N PRO A 49 -14.03 5.34 3.02
CA PRO A 49 -14.79 4.55 2.06
C PRO A 49 -14.79 5.22 0.69
N LYS A 50 -15.01 4.43 -0.35
CA LYS A 50 -15.23 4.92 -1.72
C LYS A 50 -14.08 5.75 -2.29
N THR A 51 -12.86 5.53 -1.79
CA THR A 51 -11.71 6.18 -2.42
C THR A 51 -11.36 5.48 -3.72
N SER A 52 -11.11 6.26 -4.76
CA SER A 52 -10.64 5.73 -6.05
C SER A 52 -9.27 5.05 -5.95
N TRP A 53 -8.55 5.28 -4.84
CA TRP A 53 -7.24 4.72 -4.55
C TRP A 53 -7.28 3.48 -3.65
N SER A 54 -8.46 2.85 -3.46
CA SER A 54 -8.62 1.73 -2.51
C SER A 54 -7.71 0.55 -2.80
N ALA A 55 -7.39 0.25 -4.08
CA ALA A 55 -6.47 -0.82 -4.43
C ALA A 55 -5.07 -0.60 -3.86
N PHE A 56 -4.65 0.66 -3.65
CA PHE A 56 -3.35 1.01 -3.08
C PHE A 56 -3.42 1.22 -1.57
N VAL A 57 -4.48 1.89 -1.09
CA VAL A 57 -4.58 2.34 0.31
C VAL A 57 -5.13 1.24 1.21
N ASN A 58 -6.26 0.63 0.81
CA ASN A 58 -6.95 -0.37 1.61
C ASN A 58 -7.86 -1.20 0.71
N SER A 59 -7.42 -2.39 0.33
CA SER A 59 -8.16 -3.27 -0.60
C SER A 59 -9.56 -3.64 -0.11
N ALA A 60 -9.82 -3.63 1.21
CA ALA A 60 -11.16 -3.80 1.75
C ALA A 60 -12.14 -2.70 1.31
N GLY A 61 -11.65 -1.50 0.98
CA GLY A 61 -12.45 -0.38 0.51
C GLY A 61 -12.93 -0.50 -0.94
N ILE A 62 -12.37 -1.43 -1.72
CA ILE A 62 -12.79 -1.65 -3.12
C ILE A 62 -14.27 -2.05 -3.19
N VAL A 63 -14.81 -2.70 -2.16
CA VAL A 63 -16.24 -3.10 -2.11
C VAL A 63 -17.21 -1.92 -2.18
N ASP A 64 -16.77 -0.76 -1.75
CA ASP A 64 -17.59 0.46 -1.73
C ASP A 64 -17.61 1.18 -3.07
N GLN A 65 -16.78 0.76 -4.04
CA GLN A 65 -16.76 1.34 -5.38
C GLN A 65 -18.01 1.01 -6.17
N GLN A 66 -18.36 1.93 -7.07
CA GLN A 66 -19.47 1.75 -7.99
C GLN A 66 -18.94 1.79 -9.42
N GLY A 67 -19.17 0.70 -10.15
CA GLY A 67 -18.74 0.59 -11.55
C GLY A 67 -17.23 0.35 -11.69
N LEU A 68 -16.69 0.86 -12.78
CA LEU A 68 -15.28 0.78 -13.16
C LEU A 68 -14.61 2.13 -12.85
N THR A 69 -13.47 2.08 -12.15
CA THR A 69 -12.70 3.27 -11.78
C THR A 69 -11.27 3.13 -12.25
N PHE A 70 -10.74 4.18 -12.87
CA PHE A 70 -9.34 4.30 -13.25
C PHE A 70 -8.70 5.42 -12.42
N VAL A 71 -7.47 5.20 -12.00
CA VAL A 71 -6.65 6.21 -11.33
C VAL A 71 -5.27 6.23 -11.93
N ALA A 72 -4.70 7.42 -12.03
CA ALA A 72 -3.31 7.62 -12.43
C ALA A 72 -2.73 8.80 -11.63
N SER A 73 -1.47 8.72 -11.28
CA SER A 73 -0.72 9.79 -10.64
C SER A 73 0.73 9.72 -11.07
N SER A 74 1.34 10.87 -11.24
CA SER A 74 2.78 11.00 -11.37
C SER A 74 3.24 12.09 -10.43
N GLN A 75 4.32 11.85 -9.71
CA GLN A 75 4.84 12.77 -8.71
C GLN A 75 6.37 12.69 -8.63
N SER A 76 6.98 13.83 -8.35
CA SER A 76 8.39 13.91 -8.02
C SER A 76 8.51 14.16 -6.52
N HIS A 77 9.24 13.30 -5.82
CA HIS A 77 9.40 13.42 -4.37
C HIS A 77 10.38 14.56 -4.04
N PHE A 78 10.04 15.32 -3.02
CA PHE A 78 10.87 16.42 -2.51
C PHE A 78 11.27 17.47 -3.57
N SER A 79 10.49 17.60 -4.65
CA SER A 79 10.84 18.46 -5.82
C SER A 79 12.18 18.09 -6.45
N GLN A 80 12.56 16.81 -6.39
CA GLN A 80 13.77 16.30 -7.00
C GLN A 80 13.45 15.73 -8.37
N ASP A 81 14.04 16.29 -9.42
CA ASP A 81 13.78 15.88 -10.80
C ASP A 81 14.32 14.48 -11.11
N PHE A 82 15.30 14.01 -10.34
CA PHE A 82 15.88 12.69 -10.49
C PHE A 82 15.05 11.57 -9.83
N LEU A 83 14.02 11.92 -9.05
CA LEU A 83 13.19 10.96 -8.33
C LEU A 83 11.77 11.03 -8.88
N SER A 84 11.38 10.06 -9.68
CA SER A 84 10.03 9.97 -10.24
C SER A 84 9.24 8.81 -9.67
N HIS A 85 7.95 9.01 -9.51
CA HIS A 85 7.03 7.98 -9.09
C HIS A 85 5.73 8.05 -9.87
N SER A 86 5.34 6.94 -10.46
CA SER A 86 4.14 6.83 -11.29
C SER A 86 3.26 5.70 -10.80
N LEU A 87 1.97 5.98 -10.70
CA LEU A 87 0.93 5.06 -10.25
C LEU A 87 -0.15 4.94 -11.30
N PHE A 88 -0.61 3.74 -11.54
CA PHE A 88 -1.80 3.46 -12.34
C PHE A 88 -2.62 2.36 -11.68
N GLY A 89 -3.94 2.55 -11.58
CA GLY A 89 -4.82 1.57 -10.99
C GLY A 89 -6.16 1.47 -11.69
N VAL A 90 -6.71 0.28 -11.65
CA VAL A 90 -8.06 -0.03 -12.12
C VAL A 90 -8.77 -0.81 -11.05
N GLN A 91 -9.99 -0.44 -10.74
CA GLN A 91 -10.83 -1.18 -9.79
C GLN A 91 -12.27 -1.25 -10.27
N PHE A 92 -12.89 -2.38 -10.01
CA PHE A 92 -14.27 -2.63 -10.41
C PHE A 92 -15.01 -3.51 -9.40
N LYS A 93 -16.31 -3.30 -9.33
CA LYS A 93 -17.19 -4.08 -8.48
C LYS A 93 -17.77 -5.26 -9.25
N ASN A 94 -17.69 -6.44 -8.65
CA ASN A 94 -18.41 -7.63 -9.10
C ASN A 94 -19.37 -8.08 -7.98
N SER A 95 -20.65 -8.21 -8.31
CA SER A 95 -21.68 -8.54 -7.31
C SER A 95 -21.62 -9.97 -6.80
N LYS A 96 -20.99 -10.88 -7.54
CA LYS A 96 -20.97 -12.33 -7.22
C LYS A 96 -19.68 -12.73 -6.47
N TYR A 97 -18.54 -12.18 -6.87
CA TYR A 97 -17.24 -12.63 -6.39
C TYR A 97 -16.50 -11.58 -5.54
N GLY A 98 -17.15 -10.47 -5.22
CA GLY A 98 -16.53 -9.33 -4.57
C GLY A 98 -16.02 -8.30 -5.57
N SER A 99 -15.19 -7.38 -5.11
CA SER A 99 -14.65 -6.32 -5.94
C SER A 99 -13.16 -6.52 -6.15
N PHE A 100 -12.67 -6.17 -7.33
CA PHE A 100 -11.29 -6.41 -7.74
C PHE A 100 -10.58 -5.10 -8.06
N GLY A 101 -9.28 -5.09 -7.87
CA GLY A 101 -8.40 -4.01 -8.24
C GLY A 101 -7.10 -4.53 -8.83
N ILE A 102 -6.51 -3.74 -9.72
CA ILE A 102 -5.16 -3.94 -10.23
C ILE A 102 -4.40 -2.66 -9.93
N SER A 103 -3.20 -2.77 -9.41
CA SER A 103 -2.30 -1.65 -9.17
C SER A 103 -1.00 -1.84 -9.94
N PHE A 104 -0.47 -0.74 -10.44
CA PHE A 104 0.85 -0.63 -11.02
C PHE A 104 1.55 0.55 -10.36
N GLU A 105 2.73 0.33 -9.86
CA GLU A 105 3.59 1.32 -9.22
C GLU A 105 4.96 1.23 -9.88
N ASN A 106 5.53 2.39 -10.21
CA ASN A 106 6.88 2.48 -10.74
C ASN A 106 7.58 3.68 -10.10
N SER A 107 8.71 3.41 -9.48
CA SER A 107 9.60 4.42 -8.92
C SER A 107 10.94 4.34 -9.63
N SER A 108 11.47 5.44 -10.11
CA SER A 108 12.80 5.48 -10.71
C SER A 108 13.66 6.58 -10.12
N VAL A 109 14.95 6.29 -10.08
CA VAL A 109 16.01 7.22 -9.71
C VAL A 109 16.92 7.39 -10.93
N ASP A 110 16.76 8.52 -11.61
CA ASP A 110 17.50 8.86 -12.83
C ASP A 110 18.39 10.06 -12.55
N TYR A 111 19.70 9.89 -12.60
CA TYR A 111 20.65 10.98 -12.35
C TYR A 111 21.62 11.14 -13.53
N SER A 112 21.77 12.37 -14.00
CA SER A 112 22.67 12.72 -15.13
C SER A 112 22.45 11.87 -16.39
N GLY A 113 21.18 11.41 -16.64
CA GLY A 113 20.85 10.59 -17.80
C GLY A 113 21.10 9.08 -17.60
N ASN A 114 21.57 8.66 -16.44
CA ASN A 114 21.75 7.26 -16.07
C ASN A 114 20.67 6.83 -15.09
N ASN A 115 20.07 5.65 -15.32
CA ASN A 115 19.15 5.03 -14.37
C ASN A 115 19.95 4.32 -13.28
N LEU A 116 19.78 4.74 -12.04
CA LEU A 116 20.49 4.18 -10.89
C LEU A 116 19.66 3.11 -10.17
N ALA A 117 18.35 3.26 -10.18
CA ALA A 117 17.45 2.25 -9.62
C ALA A 117 16.04 2.41 -10.20
N THR A 118 15.38 1.30 -10.49
CA THR A 118 13.96 1.27 -10.82
C THR A 118 13.26 0.20 -10.00
N GLU A 119 12.21 0.59 -9.32
CA GLU A 119 11.33 -0.33 -8.59
C GLU A 119 9.97 -0.36 -9.26
N THR A 120 9.51 -1.54 -9.66
CA THR A 120 8.20 -1.77 -10.25
C THR A 120 7.41 -2.74 -9.39
N ALA A 121 6.18 -2.37 -9.02
CA ALA A 121 5.26 -3.25 -8.34
C ALA A 121 3.96 -3.40 -9.12
N ILE A 122 3.53 -4.64 -9.32
CA ILE A 122 2.24 -4.98 -9.93
C ILE A 122 1.43 -5.75 -8.92
N GLY A 123 0.23 -5.27 -8.60
CA GLY A 123 -0.66 -5.85 -7.60
C GLY A 123 -2.01 -6.26 -8.16
N VAL A 124 -2.54 -7.37 -7.65
CA VAL A 124 -3.93 -7.79 -7.84
C VAL A 124 -4.59 -7.82 -6.46
N HIS A 125 -5.73 -7.16 -6.35
CA HIS A 125 -6.41 -6.93 -5.08
C HIS A 125 -7.85 -7.42 -5.15
N GLN A 126 -8.35 -7.94 -4.03
CA GLN A 126 -9.75 -8.28 -3.90
C GLN A 126 -10.31 -7.72 -2.59
N GLY A 127 -11.50 -7.15 -2.67
CA GLY A 127 -12.29 -6.73 -1.52
C GLY A 127 -13.57 -7.56 -1.41
N ILE A 128 -13.87 -8.03 -0.21
CA ILE A 128 -15.04 -8.86 0.11
C ILE A 128 -15.84 -8.19 1.22
N SER A 129 -17.13 -7.99 0.99
CA SER A 129 -18.05 -7.54 2.03
C SER A 129 -18.44 -8.72 2.90
N LEU A 130 -18.04 -8.70 4.18
CA LEU A 130 -18.40 -9.74 5.14
C LEU A 130 -19.74 -9.45 5.82
N ARG A 131 -20.03 -8.17 6.04
CA ARG A 131 -21.28 -7.70 6.59
C ARG A 131 -21.65 -6.34 6.00
N SER A 132 -22.90 -6.17 5.63
CA SER A 132 -23.41 -4.89 5.12
C SER A 132 -24.87 -4.72 5.58
N ASP A 133 -25.03 -4.06 6.72
CA ASP A 133 -26.34 -3.72 7.29
C ASP A 133 -26.60 -2.23 7.10
N ARG A 134 -27.82 -1.79 7.42
CA ARG A 134 -28.21 -0.36 7.35
C ARG A 134 -27.32 0.55 8.19
N ASN A 135 -26.83 0.07 9.32
CA ASN A 135 -26.07 0.85 10.30
C ASN A 135 -24.63 0.38 10.51
N SER A 136 -24.21 -0.72 9.89
CA SER A 136 -22.85 -1.23 10.04
C SER A 136 -22.40 -1.96 8.80
N SER A 137 -21.14 -1.82 8.46
CA SER A 137 -20.49 -2.63 7.42
C SER A 137 -19.14 -3.11 7.92
N PHE A 138 -18.74 -4.27 7.42
CA PHE A 138 -17.43 -4.82 7.66
C PHE A 138 -16.94 -5.55 6.41
N SER A 139 -15.78 -5.15 5.95
CA SER A 139 -15.17 -5.66 4.74
C SER A 139 -13.75 -6.13 5.01
N PHE A 140 -13.34 -7.14 4.29
CA PHE A 140 -11.99 -7.70 4.28
C PHE A 140 -11.41 -7.52 2.88
N GLY A 141 -10.12 -7.25 2.80
CA GLY A 141 -9.39 -7.15 1.55
C GLY A 141 -8.05 -7.86 1.64
N TYR A 142 -7.60 -8.35 0.51
CA TYR A 142 -6.26 -8.89 0.36
C TYR A 142 -5.70 -8.50 -1.01
N GLY A 143 -4.39 -8.54 -1.12
CA GLY A 143 -3.65 -8.24 -2.35
C GLY A 143 -2.43 -9.14 -2.48
N LEU A 144 -2.11 -9.47 -3.71
CA LEU A 144 -0.86 -10.11 -4.10
C LEU A 144 -0.10 -9.11 -4.95
N LYS A 145 1.16 -8.83 -4.59
CA LYS A 145 2.03 -7.92 -5.31
C LYS A 145 3.29 -8.65 -5.79
N SER A 146 3.70 -8.37 -7.01
CA SER A 146 5.00 -8.75 -7.55
C SER A 146 5.86 -7.51 -7.61
N TYR A 147 7.01 -7.55 -6.97
CA TYR A 147 8.02 -6.51 -6.99
C TYR A 147 9.18 -6.92 -7.86
N THR A 148 9.66 -5.97 -8.65
CA THR A 148 10.92 -6.08 -9.39
C THR A 148 11.73 -4.84 -9.07
N VAL A 149 12.91 -5.02 -8.51
CA VAL A 149 13.87 -3.95 -8.26
C VAL A 149 15.06 -4.15 -9.18
N ASP A 150 15.29 -3.18 -10.03
CA ASP A 150 16.47 -3.10 -10.91
C ASP A 150 17.39 -2.02 -10.32
N TYR A 151 18.59 -2.42 -9.96
CA TYR A 151 19.56 -1.53 -9.34
C TYR A 151 20.40 -0.78 -10.37
N GLY A 152 20.12 -0.92 -11.66
CA GLY A 152 20.82 -0.19 -12.72
C GLY A 152 22.32 -0.28 -12.59
N SER A 153 23.00 0.86 -12.74
CA SER A 153 24.45 0.95 -12.58
C SER A 153 24.84 1.51 -11.21
N SER A 154 25.94 1.01 -10.64
CA SER A 154 26.57 1.67 -9.50
C SER A 154 27.02 3.10 -9.85
N ALA A 155 27.19 3.95 -8.84
CA ALA A 155 27.60 5.33 -9.09
C ALA A 155 28.97 5.47 -9.80
N GLY A 156 29.82 4.45 -9.69
CA GLY A 156 31.13 4.43 -10.29
C GLY A 156 32.09 5.49 -9.72
N PRO A 157 33.33 5.56 -10.20
CA PRO A 157 34.29 6.59 -9.82
C PRO A 157 33.86 8.02 -10.21
N SER A 158 33.10 8.19 -11.29
CA SER A 158 32.54 9.47 -11.71
C SER A 158 31.46 10.01 -10.76
N GLY A 159 30.81 9.13 -10.01
CA GLY A 159 29.71 9.45 -9.11
C GLY A 159 28.35 9.65 -9.79
N ASP A 160 28.27 9.53 -11.11
CA ASP A 160 27.05 9.73 -11.90
C ASP A 160 26.52 8.44 -12.58
N GLY A 161 27.17 7.32 -12.37
CA GLY A 161 26.80 6.04 -12.94
C GLY A 161 27.32 5.76 -14.36
N SER A 162 27.97 6.74 -15.02
CA SER A 162 28.43 6.61 -16.41
C SER A 162 29.51 5.55 -16.59
N ASP A 163 30.30 5.29 -15.57
CA ASP A 163 31.37 4.29 -15.48
C ASP A 163 31.10 3.24 -14.38
N GLY A 164 29.84 3.12 -13.98
CA GLY A 164 29.37 2.16 -13.01
C GLY A 164 29.31 0.71 -13.53
N ILE A 165 29.11 -0.21 -12.62
CA ILE A 165 28.89 -1.63 -12.93
C ILE A 165 27.42 -1.93 -12.76
N GLU A 166 26.80 -2.64 -13.70
CA GLU A 166 25.43 -3.11 -13.57
C GLU A 166 25.28 -4.04 -12.36
N LEU A 167 24.31 -3.75 -11.50
CA LEU A 167 24.08 -4.47 -10.25
C LEU A 167 23.04 -5.59 -10.39
N GLY A 168 22.26 -5.59 -11.48
CA GLY A 168 21.23 -6.59 -11.76
C GLY A 168 19.89 -6.30 -11.09
N SER A 169 18.97 -7.25 -11.20
CA SER A 169 17.60 -7.12 -10.72
C SER A 169 17.21 -8.21 -9.72
N LEU A 170 16.33 -7.88 -8.81
CA LEU A 170 15.73 -8.77 -7.81
C LEU A 170 14.21 -8.78 -7.94
N ASN A 171 13.61 -9.93 -7.64
CA ASN A 171 12.15 -10.10 -7.66
C ASN A 171 11.66 -10.65 -6.33
N ALA A 172 10.52 -10.14 -5.88
CA ALA A 172 9.86 -10.63 -4.67
C ALA A 172 8.32 -10.62 -4.82
N PHE A 173 7.65 -11.37 -3.96
CA PHE A 173 6.18 -11.39 -3.89
C PHE A 173 5.73 -10.98 -2.51
N GLY A 174 4.83 -10.01 -2.46
CA GLY A 174 4.19 -9.52 -1.26
C GLY A 174 2.74 -9.98 -1.14
N LEU A 175 2.31 -10.25 0.09
CA LEU A 175 0.93 -10.53 0.43
C LEU A 175 0.43 -9.46 1.40
N ASP A 176 -0.63 -8.77 1.01
CA ASP A 176 -1.26 -7.71 1.80
C ASP A 176 -2.61 -8.17 2.34
N VAL A 177 -2.96 -7.74 3.54
CA VAL A 177 -4.31 -7.91 4.09
C VAL A 177 -4.82 -6.59 4.65
N SER A 178 -6.14 -6.41 4.61
CA SER A 178 -6.75 -5.18 5.05
C SER A 178 -8.18 -5.37 5.55
N PHE A 179 -8.62 -4.46 6.39
CA PHE A 179 -9.97 -4.42 6.94
C PHE A 179 -10.52 -3.00 6.88
N LEU A 180 -11.83 -2.91 6.67
CA LEU A 180 -12.58 -1.67 6.74
C LEU A 180 -13.90 -1.92 7.44
N GLY A 181 -14.16 -1.21 8.51
CA GLY A 181 -15.39 -1.28 9.28
C GLY A 181 -16.07 0.08 9.41
N SER A 182 -17.40 0.10 9.41
CA SER A 182 -18.19 1.28 9.76
C SER A 182 -19.26 0.94 10.78
N LEU A 183 -19.45 1.82 11.75
CA LEU A 183 -20.53 1.75 12.74
C LEU A 183 -21.32 3.05 12.71
N GLY A 184 -22.58 2.95 12.31
CA GLY A 184 -23.37 4.12 11.99
C GLY A 184 -22.76 4.91 10.83
N LYS A 185 -23.08 6.21 10.78
CA LYS A 185 -22.54 7.12 9.75
C LYS A 185 -21.30 7.89 10.22
N ARG A 186 -20.86 7.69 11.47
CA ARG A 186 -19.89 8.56 12.13
C ARG A 186 -18.56 7.88 12.45
N ILE A 187 -18.55 6.59 12.75
CA ILE A 187 -17.34 5.87 13.16
C ILE A 187 -16.91 4.97 12.02
N ARG A 188 -15.64 5.09 11.64
CA ARG A 188 -14.98 4.21 10.68
C ARG A 188 -13.64 3.79 11.22
N VAL A 189 -13.27 2.54 10.95
CA VAL A 189 -12.00 1.96 11.34
C VAL A 189 -11.43 1.25 10.13
N GLY A 190 -10.21 1.58 9.78
CA GLY A 190 -9.43 0.91 8.74
C GLY A 190 -8.15 0.37 9.33
N ALA A 191 -7.74 -0.80 8.86
CA ALA A 191 -6.45 -1.39 9.17
C ALA A 191 -5.91 -2.08 7.93
N ARG A 192 -4.59 -2.02 7.74
CA ARG A 192 -3.89 -2.79 6.72
C ARG A 192 -2.58 -3.31 7.28
N ALA A 193 -2.16 -4.47 6.79
CA ALA A 193 -0.84 -5.00 6.94
C ALA A 193 -0.30 -5.33 5.55
N LEU A 194 0.81 -4.72 5.20
CA LEU A 194 1.48 -4.90 3.92
C LEU A 194 2.57 -5.94 4.09
N ASN A 195 2.79 -6.71 3.01
CA ASN A 195 3.89 -7.69 2.94
C ASN A 195 3.96 -8.62 4.17
N ILE A 196 2.83 -9.17 4.59
CA ILE A 196 2.74 -10.04 5.78
C ILE A 196 3.62 -11.29 5.70
N ASN A 197 4.04 -11.65 4.50
CA ASN A 197 4.98 -12.75 4.23
C ASN A 197 6.45 -12.32 4.32
N SER A 198 6.75 -11.05 4.67
CA SER A 198 8.10 -10.48 4.81
C SER A 198 9.01 -10.83 3.63
N PRO A 199 8.66 -10.42 2.39
CA PRO A 199 9.48 -10.73 1.23
C PRO A 199 10.88 -10.13 1.41
N THR A 200 11.89 -10.91 1.12
CA THR A 200 13.30 -10.46 1.07
C THR A 200 13.68 -10.19 -0.39
N LEU A 201 14.23 -9.02 -0.63
CA LEU A 201 14.85 -8.59 -1.90
C LEU A 201 16.35 -8.70 -1.82
#